data_64e9453c98a07967fc9802e339b4d3f4
#
_entry.id   64e9453c98a07967fc9802e339b4d3f4
#
_cell.length_a   1.000
_cell.length_b   1.000
_cell.length_c   1.000
_cell.angle_alpha   90.00
_cell.angle_beta   90.00
_cell.angle_gamma   90.00
#
_symmetry.space_group_name_H-M   'P 1'
#
loop_
_entity.id
_entity.type
_entity.pdbx_description
1 polymer ?
#
loop_
_entity_poly.entity_id
_entity_poly.type
_entity_poly.pdbx_seq_one_letter_code
_entity_poly.pdbx_strand_id
1 'polypeptide(L)'
;RFYEPILKWIEKYIETESSKTTDLHINLEYFNTSTSRYLFGIFKTLESYHIKGSPILIHWYYEKDDFEMLESGEDYASILKIPFKMVPLDVQG
;
A
#
# COMPACT_ATOMS: atom_id res chain seq x y z
N ARG A 1 16.25 10.27 -3.38
CA ARG A 1 15.79 9.42 -2.31
C ARG A 1 15.54 8.01 -2.76
N PHE A 2 15.64 7.14 -1.81
CA PHE A 2 15.52 5.73 -2.07
C PHE A 2 14.18 5.34 -2.68
N TYR A 3 13.08 5.91 -2.22
CA TYR A 3 11.76 5.54 -2.71
C TYR A 3 11.23 6.42 -3.85
N GLU A 4 11.89 7.53 -4.14
CA GLU A 4 11.41 8.45 -5.16
C GLU A 4 11.25 7.82 -6.54
N PRO A 5 12.21 6.98 -6.99
CA PRO A 5 12.04 6.36 -8.30
C PRO A 5 10.81 5.46 -8.37
N ILE A 6 10.53 4.74 -7.27
CA ILE A 6 9.37 3.86 -7.20
C ILE A 6 8.10 4.69 -7.24
N LEU A 7 8.06 5.77 -6.47
CA LEU A 7 6.89 6.63 -6.41
C LEU A 7 6.63 7.29 -7.77
N LYS A 8 7.68 7.76 -8.43
CA LYS A 8 7.53 8.37 -9.76
C LYS A 8 6.99 7.37 -10.77
N TRP A 9 7.42 6.12 -10.68
CA TRP A 9 6.93 5.08 -11.58
C TRP A 9 5.45 4.84 -11.34
N ILE A 10 5.03 4.77 -10.08
CA ILE A 10 3.62 4.57 -9.74
C ILE A 10 2.79 5.76 -10.21
N GLU A 11 3.28 6.98 -10.01
CA GLU A 11 2.57 8.18 -10.44
C GLU A 11 2.36 8.20 -11.95
N LYS A 12 3.40 7.83 -12.69
CA LYS A 12 3.30 7.77 -14.14
C LYS A 12 2.28 6.73 -14.58
N TYR A 13 2.27 5.59 -13.90
CA TYR A 13 1.31 4.55 -14.21
C TYR A 13 -0.12 5.04 -13.99
N ILE A 14 -0.35 5.72 -12.87
CA ILE A 14 -1.68 6.25 -12.56
C ILE A 14 -2.11 7.27 -13.61
N GLU A 15 -1.21 8.16 -14.01
CA GLU A 15 -1.52 9.17 -15.02
C GLU A 15 -1.88 8.54 -16.36
N THR A 16 -1.19 7.46 -16.71
CA THR A 16 -1.43 6.79 -17.97
C THR A 16 -2.72 5.98 -17.96
N GLU A 17 -3.03 5.35 -16.84
CA GLU A 17 -4.18 4.45 -16.69
C GLU A 17 -5.25 5.02 -15.78
N SER A 18 -5.46 6.32 -15.82
CA SER A 18 -6.30 7.01 -14.83
C SER A 18 -7.75 6.55 -14.80
N SER A 19 -8.25 5.94 -15.87
CA SER A 19 -9.64 5.46 -15.90
C SER A 19 -9.82 4.08 -15.27
N LYS A 20 -8.73 3.42 -14.90
CA LYS A 20 -8.77 2.07 -14.34
C LYS A 20 -8.36 2.09 -12.89
N THR A 21 -8.88 1.13 -12.13
CA THR A 21 -8.43 0.95 -10.75
C THR A 21 -6.97 0.50 -10.73
N THR A 22 -6.16 1.16 -9.94
CA THR A 22 -4.77 0.77 -9.74
C THR A 22 -4.71 -0.14 -8.53
N ASP A 23 -4.27 -1.37 -8.73
CA ASP A 23 -4.10 -2.34 -7.64
C ASP A 23 -2.64 -2.36 -7.25
N LEU A 24 -2.35 -1.99 -6.02
CA LEU A 24 -0.99 -2.01 -5.51
C LEU A 24 -0.88 -3.14 -4.50
N HIS A 25 0.03 -4.06 -4.75
CA HIS A 25 0.21 -5.23 -3.91
C HIS A 25 1.44 -5.04 -3.03
N ILE A 26 1.24 -5.08 -1.72
CA ILE A 26 2.31 -4.92 -0.74
C ILE A 26 2.49 -6.25 0.00
N ASN A 27 3.60 -6.90 -0.24
CA ASN A 27 3.95 -8.16 0.41
C ASN A 27 5.35 -8.05 0.97
N LEU A 28 5.47 -7.78 2.26
CA LEU A 28 6.75 -7.51 2.90
C LEU A 28 7.19 -8.69 3.73
N GLU A 29 8.46 -9.06 3.60
CA GLU A 29 9.04 -10.08 4.46
C GLU A 29 9.45 -9.49 5.80
N TYR A 30 9.70 -8.19 5.81
CA TYR A 30 10.24 -7.52 6.97
C TYR A 30 9.64 -6.11 7.06
N PHE A 31 9.22 -5.74 8.25
CA PHE A 31 8.53 -4.48 8.46
C PHE A 31 9.00 -3.87 9.78
N ASN A 32 9.53 -2.66 9.72
CA ASN A 32 9.99 -1.96 10.91
C ASN A 32 9.57 -0.48 10.82
N THR A 33 10.00 0.31 11.78
CA THR A 33 9.63 1.72 11.86
C THR A 33 10.03 2.50 10.63
N SER A 34 11.24 2.24 10.10
CA SER A 34 11.71 2.92 8.90
C SER A 34 10.86 2.58 7.70
N THR A 35 10.55 1.29 7.51
CA THR A 35 9.69 0.85 6.43
C THR A 35 8.30 1.46 6.56
N SER A 36 7.80 1.54 7.80
CA SER A 36 6.48 2.08 8.06
C SER A 36 6.38 3.55 7.62
N ARG A 37 7.39 4.35 7.94
CA ARG A 37 7.40 5.77 7.55
C ARG A 37 7.50 5.93 6.05
N TYR A 38 8.30 5.12 5.44
CA TYR A 38 8.56 5.09 4.02
C TYR A 38 7.24 4.80 3.28
N LEU A 39 6.55 3.74 3.71
CA LEU A 39 5.26 3.39 3.11
C LEU A 39 4.21 4.45 3.35
N PHE A 40 4.20 5.04 4.54
CA PHE A 40 3.25 6.10 4.83
C PHE A 40 3.38 7.25 3.84
N GLY A 41 4.63 7.64 3.54
CA GLY A 41 4.87 8.69 2.56
C GLY A 41 4.34 8.35 1.18
N ILE A 42 4.58 7.11 0.74
CA ILE A 42 4.05 6.63 -0.55
C ILE A 42 2.53 6.66 -0.53
N PHE A 43 1.92 6.12 0.53
CA PHE A 43 0.47 6.04 0.61
C PHE A 43 -0.18 7.42 0.67
N LYS A 44 0.44 8.39 1.34
CA LYS A 44 -0.12 9.74 1.37
C LYS A 44 -0.16 10.36 -0.02
N THR A 45 0.87 10.12 -0.82
CA THR A 45 0.87 10.62 -2.19
C THR A 45 -0.20 9.91 -3.01
N LEU A 46 -0.33 8.59 -2.85
CA LEU A 46 -1.35 7.84 -3.57
C LEU A 46 -2.76 8.25 -3.14
N GLU A 47 -2.92 8.59 -1.87
CA GLU A 47 -4.20 9.06 -1.37
C GLU A 47 -4.66 10.30 -2.13
N SER A 48 -3.75 11.21 -2.45
CA SER A 48 -4.13 12.41 -3.17
C SER A 48 -4.65 12.09 -4.57
N TYR A 49 -4.07 11.09 -5.23
CA TYR A 49 -4.58 10.66 -6.54
C TYR A 49 -5.94 10.00 -6.40
N HIS A 50 -6.11 9.19 -5.38
CA HIS A 50 -7.37 8.50 -5.16
C HIS A 50 -8.51 9.51 -4.92
N ILE A 51 -8.24 10.51 -4.11
CA ILE A 51 -9.23 11.56 -3.80
C ILE A 51 -9.59 12.32 -5.06
N LYS A 52 -8.63 12.51 -5.96
CA LYS A 52 -8.87 13.25 -7.20
C LYS A 52 -9.57 12.43 -8.28
N GLY A 53 -9.89 11.18 -8.01
CA GLY A 53 -10.67 10.37 -8.93
C GLY A 53 -9.93 9.24 -9.62
N SER A 54 -8.67 9.01 -9.27
CA SER A 54 -7.91 7.87 -9.79
C SER A 54 -8.04 6.72 -8.80
N PRO A 55 -8.93 5.76 -9.01
CA PRO A 55 -9.22 4.74 -7.99
C PRO A 55 -8.00 3.88 -7.70
N ILE A 56 -7.70 3.69 -6.42
CA ILE A 56 -6.55 2.91 -5.97
C ILE A 56 -7.03 1.94 -4.91
N LEU A 57 -6.56 0.69 -5.00
CA LEU A 57 -6.83 -0.33 -4.00
C LEU A 57 -5.50 -0.92 -3.56
N ILE A 58 -5.24 -0.90 -2.25
CA ILE A 58 -4.02 -1.47 -1.69
C ILE A 58 -4.31 -2.88 -1.22
N HIS A 59 -3.55 -3.85 -1.72
CA HIS A 59 -3.66 -5.22 -1.27
C HIS A 59 -2.53 -5.46 -0.28
N TRP A 60 -2.87 -5.58 1.00
CA TRP A 60 -1.90 -5.72 2.06
C TRP A 60 -1.81 -7.19 2.45
N TYR A 61 -0.68 -7.81 2.14
CA TYR A 61 -0.48 -9.24 2.39
C TYR A 61 0.17 -9.44 3.75
N TYR A 62 -0.25 -10.47 4.44
CA TYR A 62 0.33 -10.81 5.74
C TYR A 62 0.22 -12.32 5.93
N GLU A 63 1.19 -12.91 6.62
CA GLU A 63 1.08 -14.31 6.97
C GLU A 63 -0.03 -14.45 8.01
N LYS A 64 -0.79 -15.49 7.88
CA LYS A 64 -1.99 -15.75 8.65
C LYS A 64 -1.80 -15.61 10.16
N ASP A 65 -0.62 -15.98 10.67
CA ASP A 65 -0.31 -15.90 12.09
C ASP A 65 0.38 -14.60 12.49
N ASP A 66 0.64 -13.73 11.55
CA ASP A 66 1.35 -12.49 11.82
C ASP A 66 0.36 -11.37 12.12
N PHE A 67 -0.07 -11.32 13.36
CA PHE A 67 -1.07 -10.34 13.76
C PHE A 67 -0.53 -8.92 13.79
N GLU A 68 0.78 -8.76 13.99
CA GLU A 68 1.39 -7.44 13.97
C GLU A 68 1.36 -6.84 12.56
N MET A 69 1.63 -7.66 11.56
CA MET A 69 1.56 -7.21 10.17
C MET A 69 0.12 -6.87 9.79
N LEU A 70 -0.83 -7.68 10.21
CA LEU A 70 -2.24 -7.39 9.96
C LEU A 70 -2.65 -6.07 10.61
N GLU A 71 -2.27 -5.88 11.86
CA GLU A 71 -2.61 -4.68 12.59
C GLU A 71 -2.00 -3.45 11.93
N SER A 72 -0.78 -3.57 11.42
CA SER A 72 -0.15 -2.46 10.71
C SER A 72 -0.95 -2.06 9.48
N GLY A 73 -1.43 -3.04 8.72
CA GLY A 73 -2.27 -2.75 7.56
C GLY A 73 -3.58 -2.10 7.95
N GLU A 74 -4.18 -2.59 9.04
CA GLU A 74 -5.43 -2.02 9.53
C GLU A 74 -5.24 -0.59 10.02
N ASP A 75 -4.08 -0.30 10.61
CA ASP A 75 -3.78 1.06 11.07
C ASP A 75 -3.71 2.01 9.88
N TYR A 76 -3.02 1.62 8.80
CA TYR A 76 -2.99 2.44 7.60
C TYR A 76 -4.40 2.65 7.05
N ALA A 77 -5.18 1.58 7.00
CA ALA A 77 -6.53 1.65 6.46
C ALA A 77 -7.40 2.62 7.25
N SER A 78 -7.14 2.73 8.56
CA SER A 78 -7.96 3.58 9.42
C SER A 78 -7.62 5.07 9.27
N ILE A 79 -6.39 5.39 8.86
CA ILE A 79 -5.96 6.79 8.79
C ILE A 79 -5.86 7.32 7.36
N LEU A 80 -5.90 6.46 6.37
CA LEU A 80 -5.80 6.86 4.97
C LEU A 80 -7.15 6.70 4.28
N LYS A 81 -7.39 7.55 3.30
CA LYS A 81 -8.63 7.51 2.52
C LYS A 81 -8.48 6.70 1.26
N ILE A 82 -7.73 5.62 1.33
CA ILE A 82 -7.55 4.66 0.25
C ILE A 82 -8.06 3.33 0.77
N PRO A 83 -8.83 2.58 0.00
CA PRO A 83 -9.27 1.27 0.47
C PRO A 83 -8.11 0.27 0.53
N PHE A 84 -8.09 -0.52 1.58
CA PHE A 84 -7.12 -1.58 1.79
C PHE A 84 -7.85 -2.92 1.82
N LYS A 85 -7.27 -3.91 1.17
CA LYS A 85 -7.75 -5.27 1.25
C LYS A 85 -6.70 -6.10 1.99
N MET A 86 -7.08 -6.70 3.10
CA MET A 86 -6.16 -7.55 3.89
C MET A 86 -6.19 -8.94 3.30
N VAL A 87 -5.02 -9.45 2.90
CA VAL A 87 -4.91 -10.74 2.21
C VAL A 87 -4.06 -11.68 3.04
N PRO A 88 -4.68 -12.64 3.74
CA PRO A 88 -3.90 -13.60 4.53
C PRO A 88 -3.20 -14.61 3.63
N LEU A 89 -1.97 -14.94 4.00
CA LEU A 89 -1.19 -15.95 3.30
C LEU A 89 -1.02 -17.15 4.20
N ASP A 90 -1.09 -18.34 3.62
CA ASP A 90 -0.85 -19.54 4.38
C ASP A 90 0.65 -19.66 4.68
N VAL A 91 0.94 -20.00 5.93
CA VAL A 91 2.32 -20.22 6.33
C VAL A 91 2.75 -21.59 5.83
N GLN A 92 3.86 -21.62 5.10
CA GLN A 92 4.42 -22.89 4.64
C GLN A 92 5.34 -23.40 5.73
N GLY A 93 4.89 -24.44 6.40
CA GLY A 93 5.55 -24.98 7.57
C GLY A 93 6.91 -25.57 7.32
#